data_0834a84e3312906452e8ffa33e964f5a
#
_entry.id   0834a84e3312906452e8ffa33e964f5a
#
_cell.length_a   1.000
_cell.length_b   1.000
_cell.length_c   1.000
_cell.angle_alpha   90.00
_cell.angle_beta   90.00
_cell.angle_gamma   90.00
#
_symmetry.space_group_name_H-M   'P 1'
#
loop_
_entity.id
_entity.type
_entity.pdbx_description
1 polymer ?
#
loop_
_entity_poly.entity_id
_entity_poly.type
_entity_poly.pdbx_seq_one_letter_code
_entity_poly.pdbx_strand_id
1 'polypeptide(L)'
;MRLSLAAALSLALPAQALAWGGHGHRIVGVAAMEALPEEVPAFLRDPTAIADVGELSREPDRSKGAGKIHDSNRDPGHFVDLDDARRVMGGPVFQAPLPPTRADYETGLRAAGTDSWKAGYLQYSIVEEYQQLTLDFAYWRVLKAAEKHAADPGRRAWFAEDRARREALLKRTLGYLSHFVADGSQPLHVSVHYNGWGDYPNPKGYTTARIHGPFESEFTRANVTLPGLKAQMRPFESCGCPVEERTVDYILTTFEQIEPLYALEKAGGLEAADPRGVAFATERAAAGASELRDLIVEAWRDSADSQVGWKPVKVSDVEAGRVDPFDALYSVD
;
A
#
# COMPACT_ATOMS: atom_id res chain seq x y z
N MET A 1 -16.80 58.05 18.70
CA MET A 1 -16.18 57.25 17.63
C MET A 1 -15.54 56.03 18.29
N ARG A 2 -16.20 54.89 18.28
CA ARG A 2 -15.67 53.63 18.86
C ARG A 2 -15.19 52.76 17.68
N LEU A 3 -13.87 52.55 17.56
CA LEU A 3 -13.30 51.59 16.62
C LEU A 3 -13.47 50.21 17.22
N SER A 4 -14.24 49.34 16.56
CA SER A 4 -14.30 47.91 16.84
C SER A 4 -13.17 47.23 16.06
N LEU A 5 -12.21 46.66 16.79
CA LEU A 5 -11.17 45.80 16.24
C LEU A 5 -11.81 44.43 16.02
N ALA A 6 -12.05 44.03 14.77
CA ALA A 6 -12.42 42.67 14.42
C ALA A 6 -11.14 41.83 14.37
N ALA A 7 -10.97 40.93 15.35
CA ALA A 7 -9.92 39.93 15.32
C ALA A 7 -10.32 38.81 14.32
N ALA A 8 -9.61 38.73 13.21
CA ALA A 8 -9.72 37.66 12.28
C ALA A 8 -9.08 36.39 12.90
N LEU A 9 -9.91 35.44 13.34
CA LEU A 9 -9.47 34.15 13.80
C LEU A 9 -9.12 33.32 12.56
N SER A 10 -7.85 33.25 12.22
CA SER A 10 -7.34 32.32 11.18
C SER A 10 -7.46 30.91 11.72
N LEU A 11 -8.49 30.19 11.30
CA LEU A 11 -8.57 28.73 11.43
C LEU A 11 -7.47 28.12 10.56
N ALA A 12 -6.31 27.85 11.14
CA ALA A 12 -5.33 26.97 10.54
C ALA A 12 -5.94 25.56 10.49
N LEU A 13 -6.44 25.18 9.32
CA LEU A 13 -6.75 23.77 9.06
C LEU A 13 -5.45 22.98 9.27
N PRO A 14 -5.47 21.85 10.00
CA PRO A 14 -4.29 21.01 10.08
C PRO A 14 -3.91 20.59 8.65
N ALA A 15 -2.69 20.89 8.24
CA ALA A 15 -2.13 20.32 7.02
C ALA A 15 -2.13 18.81 7.25
N GLN A 16 -2.97 18.09 6.50
CA GLN A 16 -3.00 16.64 6.51
C GLN A 16 -1.66 16.17 5.98
N ALA A 17 -0.94 15.37 6.76
CA ALA A 17 0.24 14.67 6.27
C ALA A 17 -0.23 13.73 5.15
N LEU A 18 0.33 13.91 3.95
CA LEU A 18 0.09 13.04 2.80
C LEU A 18 1.26 12.05 2.76
N ALA A 19 1.00 10.78 2.90
CA ALA A 19 1.99 9.71 2.82
C ALA A 19 2.84 9.82 1.55
N TRP A 20 4.15 9.68 1.62
CA TRP A 20 5.13 9.87 0.51
C TRP A 20 4.82 11.03 -0.46
N GLY A 21 3.82 11.84 -0.19
CA GLY A 21 3.25 12.81 -1.11
C GLY A 21 2.88 12.19 -2.48
N GLY A 22 2.08 12.87 -3.28
CA GLY A 22 1.66 12.32 -4.58
C GLY A 22 2.81 12.01 -5.56
N HIS A 23 4.01 12.57 -5.36
CA HIS A 23 5.19 12.25 -6.17
C HIS A 23 5.78 10.89 -5.78
N GLY A 24 6.00 10.65 -4.49
CA GLY A 24 6.62 9.41 -4.00
C GLY A 24 5.75 8.19 -4.33
N HIS A 25 4.45 8.23 -4.06
CA HIS A 25 3.53 7.15 -4.44
C HIS A 25 3.60 6.83 -5.93
N ARG A 26 3.56 7.87 -6.77
CA ARG A 26 3.62 7.67 -8.22
C ARG A 26 4.89 6.95 -8.65
N ILE A 27 6.07 7.39 -8.20
CA ILE A 27 7.34 6.81 -8.65
C ILE A 27 7.58 5.41 -8.07
N VAL A 28 7.08 5.11 -6.87
CA VAL A 28 7.11 3.76 -6.28
C VAL A 28 6.26 2.80 -7.13
N GLY A 29 5.01 3.18 -7.45
CA GLY A 29 4.13 2.38 -8.30
C GLY A 29 4.72 2.14 -9.69
N VAL A 30 5.20 3.21 -10.35
CA VAL A 30 5.83 3.10 -11.68
C VAL A 30 7.06 2.20 -11.64
N ALA A 31 7.96 2.36 -10.66
CA ALA A 31 9.18 1.56 -10.56
C ALA A 31 8.90 0.07 -10.36
N ALA A 32 7.92 -0.26 -9.51
CA ALA A 32 7.50 -1.65 -9.29
C ALA A 32 6.93 -2.27 -10.57
N MET A 33 6.04 -1.55 -11.27
CA MET A 33 5.43 -2.03 -12.51
C MET A 33 6.43 -2.19 -13.65
N GLU A 34 7.41 -1.29 -13.80
CA GLU A 34 8.47 -1.40 -14.79
C GLU A 34 9.44 -2.57 -14.50
N ALA A 35 9.50 -3.03 -13.25
CA ALA A 35 10.36 -4.14 -12.82
C ALA A 35 9.65 -5.52 -12.85
N LEU A 36 8.39 -5.59 -13.33
CA LEU A 36 7.66 -6.85 -13.41
C LEU A 36 8.27 -7.81 -14.43
N PRO A 37 8.44 -9.11 -14.06
CA PRO A 37 8.97 -10.12 -14.95
C PRO A 37 7.96 -10.53 -16.04
N GLU A 38 8.45 -11.28 -17.05
CA GLU A 38 7.63 -11.72 -18.17
C GLU A 38 6.51 -12.69 -17.81
N GLU A 39 6.60 -13.37 -16.67
CA GLU A 39 5.59 -14.33 -16.20
C GLU A 39 4.23 -13.68 -15.86
N VAL A 40 4.23 -12.40 -15.47
CA VAL A 40 2.96 -11.69 -15.22
C VAL A 40 2.26 -11.30 -16.52
N PRO A 41 0.93 -11.05 -16.51
CA PRO A 41 0.19 -10.69 -17.70
C PRO A 41 0.81 -9.50 -18.47
N ALA A 42 1.00 -9.66 -19.78
CA ALA A 42 1.70 -8.68 -20.61
C ALA A 42 1.08 -7.28 -20.59
N PHE A 43 -0.26 -7.17 -20.42
CA PHE A 43 -0.94 -5.87 -20.37
C PHE A 43 -0.48 -5.01 -19.17
N LEU A 44 0.01 -5.61 -18.08
CA LEU A 44 0.55 -4.87 -16.92
C LEU A 44 1.90 -4.21 -17.22
N ARG A 45 2.60 -4.69 -18.24
CA ARG A 45 3.88 -4.11 -18.70
C ARG A 45 3.70 -3.09 -19.82
N ASP A 46 2.46 -2.83 -20.22
CA ASP A 46 2.15 -1.75 -21.17
C ASP A 46 2.41 -0.39 -20.52
N PRO A 47 3.04 0.56 -21.23
CA PRO A 47 3.33 1.89 -20.69
C PRO A 47 2.10 2.62 -20.14
N THR A 48 0.93 2.40 -20.73
CA THR A 48 -0.34 3.01 -20.26
C THR A 48 -0.74 2.40 -18.92
N ALA A 49 -0.65 1.08 -18.76
CA ALA A 49 -1.00 0.42 -17.51
C ALA A 49 -0.03 0.82 -16.38
N ILE A 50 1.27 0.93 -16.68
CA ILE A 50 2.28 1.41 -15.75
C ILE A 50 1.96 2.84 -15.28
N ALA A 51 1.64 3.73 -16.21
CA ALA A 51 1.26 5.11 -15.90
C ALA A 51 -0.03 5.18 -15.08
N ASP A 52 -1.06 4.38 -15.45
CA ASP A 52 -2.33 4.31 -14.73
C ASP A 52 -2.12 3.86 -13.27
N VAL A 53 -1.34 2.81 -13.02
CA VAL A 53 -1.04 2.35 -11.65
C VAL A 53 -0.30 3.43 -10.87
N GLY A 54 0.68 4.10 -11.47
CA GLY A 54 1.36 5.23 -10.85
C GLY A 54 0.41 6.37 -10.45
N GLU A 55 -0.56 6.73 -11.28
CA GLU A 55 -1.55 7.75 -10.94
C GLU A 55 -2.58 7.26 -9.91
N LEU A 56 -3.04 6.01 -10.04
CA LEU A 56 -4.02 5.40 -9.12
C LEU A 56 -3.42 5.13 -7.72
N SER A 57 -2.09 5.07 -7.59
CA SER A 57 -1.44 4.95 -6.29
C SER A 57 -1.68 6.15 -5.36
N ARG A 58 -2.26 7.23 -5.84
CA ARG A 58 -2.61 8.41 -5.04
C ARG A 58 -4.06 8.43 -4.59
N GLU A 59 -4.89 7.49 -5.06
CA GLU A 59 -6.33 7.53 -4.83
C GLU A 59 -6.73 7.36 -3.36
N PRO A 60 -6.08 6.52 -2.53
CA PRO A 60 -6.41 6.44 -1.11
C PRO A 60 -6.31 7.80 -0.41
N ASP A 61 -5.27 8.59 -0.68
CA ASP A 61 -5.13 9.95 -0.18
C ASP A 61 -6.16 10.94 -0.73
N ARG A 62 -6.48 10.83 -2.01
CA ARG A 62 -7.43 11.73 -2.69
C ARG A 62 -8.88 11.47 -2.27
N SER A 63 -9.16 10.32 -1.70
CA SER A 63 -10.49 9.99 -1.18
C SER A 63 -10.78 10.61 0.18
N LYS A 64 -9.78 11.12 0.89
CA LYS A 64 -9.94 11.81 2.18
C LYS A 64 -10.84 13.05 2.04
N GLY A 65 -11.66 13.31 3.08
CA GLY A 65 -12.60 14.43 3.07
C GLY A 65 -13.97 14.11 2.50
N ALA A 66 -14.27 12.84 2.24
CA ALA A 66 -15.59 12.40 1.77
C ALA A 66 -16.66 12.36 2.88
N GLY A 67 -16.27 12.52 4.12
CA GLY A 67 -17.15 12.60 5.29
C GLY A 67 -16.74 11.67 6.42
N LYS A 68 -17.18 11.98 7.65
CA LYS A 68 -16.70 11.33 8.87
C LYS A 68 -16.80 9.79 8.84
N ILE A 69 -17.91 9.22 8.34
CA ILE A 69 -18.08 7.77 8.30
C ILE A 69 -17.10 7.14 7.33
N HIS A 70 -16.91 7.75 6.16
CA HIS A 70 -15.94 7.30 5.16
C HIS A 70 -14.51 7.40 5.70
N ASP A 71 -14.12 8.57 6.17
CA ASP A 71 -12.75 8.87 6.57
C ASP A 71 -12.34 8.06 7.81
N SER A 72 -13.23 7.91 8.80
CA SER A 72 -12.95 7.11 10.00
C SER A 72 -12.68 5.62 9.74
N ASN A 73 -13.10 5.11 8.58
CA ASN A 73 -12.83 3.73 8.17
C ASN A 73 -11.66 3.60 7.18
N ARG A 74 -11.10 4.70 6.69
CA ARG A 74 -10.05 4.68 5.65
C ARG A 74 -8.75 5.35 6.05
N ASP A 75 -8.84 6.54 6.68
CA ASP A 75 -7.63 7.26 7.09
C ASP A 75 -6.68 6.44 7.96
N PRO A 76 -7.16 5.63 8.94
CA PRO A 76 -6.25 4.80 9.75
C PRO A 76 -5.62 3.63 8.97
N GLY A 77 -6.04 3.36 7.75
CA GLY A 77 -5.43 2.35 6.86
C GLY A 77 -4.05 2.73 6.34
N HIS A 78 -3.63 3.99 6.52
CA HIS A 78 -2.36 4.52 6.01
C HIS A 78 -1.18 4.31 6.97
N PHE A 79 -1.42 3.92 8.20
CA PHE A 79 -0.38 3.84 9.23
C PHE A 79 -0.64 2.72 10.24
N VAL A 80 0.38 2.40 11.02
CA VAL A 80 0.29 1.61 12.26
C VAL A 80 1.28 2.17 13.27
N ASP A 81 0.79 2.69 14.38
CA ASP A 81 1.61 3.39 15.38
C ASP A 81 2.24 2.41 16.38
N LEU A 82 3.45 1.96 16.09
CA LEU A 82 4.23 1.11 16.98
C LEU A 82 5.02 1.97 17.98
N ASP A 83 4.95 1.59 19.25
CA ASP A 83 5.81 2.15 20.30
C ASP A 83 7.21 1.48 20.33
N ASP A 84 8.12 2.01 21.15
CA ASP A 84 9.50 1.52 21.27
C ASP A 84 9.61 0.04 21.73
N ALA A 85 8.52 -0.51 22.28
CA ALA A 85 8.42 -1.93 22.65
C ALA A 85 7.76 -2.77 21.52
N ARG A 86 7.59 -2.21 20.32
CA ARG A 86 6.90 -2.82 19.17
C ARG A 86 5.47 -3.24 19.51
N ARG A 87 4.80 -2.47 20.36
CA ARG A 87 3.38 -2.63 20.66
C ARG A 87 2.58 -1.59 19.89
N VAL A 88 1.40 -1.96 19.46
CA VAL A 88 0.50 -1.02 18.78
C VAL A 88 -0.11 -0.08 19.83
N MET A 89 0.48 1.12 19.98
CA MET A 89 0.11 2.13 20.98
C MET A 89 -0.06 1.55 22.40
N GLY A 90 0.92 0.80 22.88
CA GLY A 90 0.86 0.14 24.20
C GLY A 90 -0.07 -1.09 24.27
N GLY A 91 -0.74 -1.43 23.19
CA GLY A 91 -1.65 -2.57 23.07
C GLY A 91 -0.93 -3.89 22.72
N PRO A 92 -1.48 -4.70 21.80
CA PRO A 92 -0.88 -5.96 21.39
C PRO A 92 0.54 -5.78 20.84
N VAL A 93 1.41 -6.77 21.06
CA VAL A 93 2.71 -6.82 20.38
C VAL A 93 2.47 -7.02 18.88
N PHE A 94 3.17 -6.23 18.06
CA PHE A 94 3.12 -6.34 16.63
C PHE A 94 4.07 -7.46 16.17
N GLN A 95 3.50 -8.60 15.83
CA GLN A 95 4.23 -9.81 15.43
C GLN A 95 3.33 -10.76 14.62
N ALA A 96 3.94 -11.68 13.88
CA ALA A 96 3.22 -12.79 13.25
C ALA A 96 2.89 -13.90 14.28
N PRO A 97 1.75 -14.61 14.13
CA PRO A 97 0.70 -14.29 13.18
C PRO A 97 -0.11 -13.07 13.59
N LEU A 98 -0.61 -12.32 12.63
CA LEU A 98 -1.60 -11.26 12.89
C LEU A 98 -2.90 -11.86 13.44
N PRO A 99 -3.71 -11.11 14.22
CA PRO A 99 -5.09 -11.48 14.50
C PRO A 99 -5.82 -11.85 13.19
N PRO A 100 -6.63 -12.93 13.16
CA PRO A 100 -7.19 -13.49 11.92
C PRO A 100 -8.03 -12.51 11.11
N THR A 101 -8.68 -11.55 11.79
CA THR A 101 -9.48 -10.51 11.15
C THR A 101 -9.17 -9.14 11.71
N ARG A 102 -9.48 -8.09 10.94
CA ARG A 102 -9.40 -6.72 11.44
C ARG A 102 -10.32 -6.48 12.65
N ALA A 103 -11.45 -7.21 12.75
CA ALA A 103 -12.34 -7.14 13.92
C ALA A 103 -11.68 -7.74 15.18
N ASP A 104 -10.91 -8.81 15.05
CA ASP A 104 -10.16 -9.39 16.16
C ASP A 104 -9.04 -8.43 16.63
N TYR A 105 -8.35 -7.81 15.69
CA TYR A 105 -7.36 -6.77 15.96
C TYR A 105 -7.98 -5.58 16.71
N GLU A 106 -9.10 -5.05 16.25
CA GLU A 106 -9.83 -3.96 16.91
C GLU A 106 -10.25 -4.36 18.33
N THR A 107 -10.67 -5.62 18.53
CA THR A 107 -11.01 -6.14 19.86
C THR A 107 -9.81 -6.12 20.80
N GLY A 108 -8.63 -6.51 20.30
CA GLY A 108 -7.38 -6.45 21.06
C GLY A 108 -6.97 -5.02 21.43
N LEU A 109 -7.12 -4.08 20.50
CA LEU A 109 -6.85 -2.66 20.74
C LEU A 109 -7.77 -2.07 21.80
N ARG A 110 -9.08 -2.34 21.71
CA ARG A 110 -10.06 -1.86 22.71
C ARG A 110 -9.83 -2.43 24.09
N ALA A 111 -9.41 -3.67 24.18
CA ALA A 111 -9.02 -4.29 25.47
C ALA A 111 -7.81 -3.58 26.11
N ALA A 112 -6.94 -2.97 25.30
CA ALA A 112 -5.81 -2.17 25.73
C ALA A 112 -6.12 -0.67 25.94
N GLY A 113 -7.38 -0.24 25.73
CA GLY A 113 -7.78 1.15 25.92
C GLY A 113 -7.53 2.08 24.73
N THR A 114 -7.25 1.52 23.57
CA THR A 114 -7.11 2.26 22.29
C THR A 114 -8.08 1.73 21.24
N ASP A 115 -7.95 2.16 20.00
CA ASP A 115 -8.75 1.71 18.85
C ASP A 115 -7.98 1.93 17.54
N SER A 116 -8.45 1.34 16.45
CA SER A 116 -7.79 1.43 15.15
C SER A 116 -7.81 2.84 14.56
N TRP A 117 -8.72 3.72 14.99
CA TRP A 117 -8.72 5.12 14.57
C TRP A 117 -7.43 5.84 15.02
N LYS A 118 -6.94 5.52 16.21
CA LYS A 118 -5.72 6.11 16.76
C LYS A 118 -4.47 5.32 16.36
N ALA A 119 -4.58 4.00 16.41
CA ALA A 119 -3.44 3.11 16.27
C ALA A 119 -3.11 2.73 14.81
N GLY A 120 -4.05 2.94 13.89
CA GLY A 120 -3.93 2.52 12.51
C GLY A 120 -4.13 1.02 12.28
N TYR A 121 -4.16 0.60 11.02
CA TYR A 121 -4.28 -0.79 10.60
C TYR A 121 -3.63 -1.06 9.22
N LEU A 122 -2.54 -0.37 8.90
CA LEU A 122 -1.82 -0.46 7.61
C LEU A 122 -1.51 -1.90 7.19
N GLN A 123 -1.15 -2.77 8.14
CA GLN A 123 -0.89 -4.18 7.88
C GLN A 123 -2.10 -4.89 7.23
N TYR A 124 -3.31 -4.56 7.65
CA TYR A 124 -4.51 -5.12 7.05
C TYR A 124 -4.83 -4.49 5.69
N SER A 125 -4.52 -3.21 5.49
CA SER A 125 -4.67 -2.58 4.17
C SER A 125 -3.80 -3.26 3.12
N ILE A 126 -2.56 -3.62 3.46
CA ILE A 126 -1.66 -4.36 2.57
C ILE A 126 -2.20 -5.77 2.30
N VAL A 127 -2.56 -6.51 3.35
CA VAL A 127 -3.07 -7.89 3.23
C VAL A 127 -4.39 -7.94 2.44
N GLU A 128 -5.35 -7.05 2.75
CA GLU A 128 -6.65 -7.00 2.07
C GLU A 128 -6.49 -6.72 0.56
N GLU A 129 -5.64 -5.76 0.17
CA GLU A 129 -5.41 -5.45 -1.24
C GLU A 129 -4.58 -6.55 -1.95
N TYR A 130 -3.66 -7.23 -1.27
CA TYR A 130 -2.99 -8.42 -1.81
C TYR A 130 -3.96 -9.55 -2.10
N GLN A 131 -4.85 -9.87 -1.15
CA GLN A 131 -5.88 -10.90 -1.32
C GLN A 131 -6.85 -10.55 -2.46
N GLN A 132 -7.23 -9.27 -2.55
CA GLN A 132 -8.05 -8.78 -3.66
C GLN A 132 -7.31 -8.90 -5.00
N LEU A 133 -6.01 -8.56 -5.05
CA LEU A 133 -5.19 -8.71 -6.26
C LEU A 133 -5.08 -10.17 -6.71
N THR A 134 -4.87 -11.09 -5.77
CA THR A 134 -4.82 -12.52 -6.03
C THR A 134 -6.13 -13.02 -6.65
N LEU A 135 -7.27 -12.59 -6.09
CA LEU A 135 -8.59 -12.90 -6.63
C LEU A 135 -8.82 -12.27 -8.02
N ASP A 136 -8.41 -11.02 -8.22
CA ASP A 136 -8.52 -10.33 -9.51
C ASP A 136 -7.70 -11.05 -10.60
N PHE A 137 -6.49 -11.52 -10.27
CA PHE A 137 -5.68 -12.36 -11.16
C PHE A 137 -6.34 -13.70 -11.46
N ALA A 138 -6.94 -14.35 -10.46
CA ALA A 138 -7.65 -15.60 -10.64
C ALA A 138 -8.82 -15.45 -11.65
N TYR A 139 -9.64 -14.41 -11.51
CA TYR A 139 -10.69 -14.08 -12.47
C TYR A 139 -10.12 -13.78 -13.86
N TRP A 140 -9.04 -13.02 -13.95
CA TRP A 140 -8.42 -12.72 -15.25
C TRP A 140 -7.92 -13.98 -15.97
N ARG A 141 -7.27 -14.92 -15.24
CA ARG A 141 -6.84 -16.22 -15.77
C ARG A 141 -8.01 -17.00 -16.35
N VAL A 142 -9.07 -17.12 -15.56
CA VAL A 142 -10.29 -17.86 -15.97
C VAL A 142 -10.93 -17.23 -17.19
N LEU A 143 -11.11 -15.90 -17.20
CA LEU A 143 -11.72 -15.20 -18.34
C LEU A 143 -10.87 -15.34 -19.60
N LYS A 144 -9.56 -15.22 -19.51
CA LYS A 144 -8.63 -15.40 -20.64
C LYS A 144 -8.65 -16.82 -21.18
N ALA A 145 -8.66 -17.83 -20.31
CA ALA A 145 -8.73 -19.23 -20.73
C ALA A 145 -10.10 -19.56 -21.36
N ALA A 146 -11.18 -19.09 -20.75
CA ALA A 146 -12.53 -19.29 -21.26
C ALA A 146 -12.75 -18.61 -22.62
N GLU A 147 -12.25 -17.39 -22.82
CA GLU A 147 -12.24 -16.70 -24.12
C GLU A 147 -11.57 -17.58 -25.20
N LYS A 148 -10.45 -18.21 -24.88
CA LYS A 148 -9.71 -19.10 -25.80
C LYS A 148 -10.47 -20.39 -26.11
N HIS A 149 -11.13 -20.99 -25.12
CA HIS A 149 -11.77 -22.31 -25.24
C HIS A 149 -13.24 -22.24 -25.69
N ALA A 150 -13.91 -21.08 -25.59
CA ALA A 150 -15.32 -20.95 -25.94
C ALA A 150 -15.55 -21.21 -27.41
N ALA A 151 -16.38 -22.22 -27.72
CA ALA A 151 -16.82 -22.52 -29.08
C ALA A 151 -17.90 -21.52 -29.57
N ASP A 152 -18.81 -21.12 -28.68
CA ASP A 152 -19.87 -20.16 -28.97
C ASP A 152 -19.31 -18.74 -29.11
N PRO A 153 -19.56 -18.05 -30.25
CA PRO A 153 -19.04 -16.69 -30.47
C PRO A 153 -19.59 -15.66 -29.47
N GLY A 154 -20.83 -15.80 -29.01
CA GLY A 154 -21.46 -14.89 -28.07
C GLY A 154 -20.80 -15.02 -26.67
N ARG A 155 -20.58 -16.24 -26.19
CA ARG A 155 -19.84 -16.48 -24.95
C ARG A 155 -18.39 -15.98 -25.04
N ARG A 156 -17.73 -16.22 -26.16
CA ARG A 156 -16.36 -15.71 -26.39
C ARG A 156 -16.31 -14.19 -26.28
N ALA A 157 -17.24 -13.50 -26.92
CA ALA A 157 -17.33 -12.03 -26.86
C ALA A 157 -17.58 -11.57 -25.42
N TRP A 158 -18.47 -12.23 -24.68
CA TRP A 158 -18.74 -11.91 -23.29
C TRP A 158 -17.50 -12.07 -22.42
N PHE A 159 -16.75 -13.19 -22.55
CA PHE A 159 -15.52 -13.38 -21.79
C PHE A 159 -14.47 -12.31 -22.09
N ALA A 160 -14.32 -11.92 -23.36
CA ALA A 160 -13.39 -10.86 -23.76
C ALA A 160 -13.76 -9.50 -23.13
N GLU A 161 -15.05 -9.15 -23.14
CA GLU A 161 -15.53 -7.91 -22.53
C GLU A 161 -15.37 -7.91 -21.02
N ASP A 162 -15.66 -9.05 -20.37
CA ASP A 162 -15.51 -9.14 -18.92
C ASP A 162 -14.05 -9.16 -18.48
N ARG A 163 -13.16 -9.78 -19.27
CA ARG A 163 -11.71 -9.68 -19.07
C ARG A 163 -11.23 -8.22 -19.15
N ALA A 164 -11.73 -7.44 -20.11
CA ALA A 164 -11.37 -6.02 -20.19
C ALA A 164 -11.85 -5.22 -18.96
N ARG A 165 -13.04 -5.54 -18.42
CA ARG A 165 -13.51 -4.95 -17.14
C ARG A 165 -12.59 -5.35 -15.97
N ARG A 166 -12.15 -6.62 -15.93
CA ARG A 166 -11.23 -7.11 -14.91
C ARG A 166 -9.86 -6.43 -14.99
N GLU A 167 -9.34 -6.16 -16.18
CA GLU A 167 -8.10 -5.41 -16.38
C GLU A 167 -8.19 -3.98 -15.79
N ALA A 168 -9.36 -3.34 -15.88
CA ALA A 168 -9.58 -2.05 -15.23
C ALA A 168 -9.61 -2.16 -13.68
N LEU A 169 -10.24 -3.21 -13.14
CA LEU A 169 -10.24 -3.48 -11.69
C LEU A 169 -8.83 -3.81 -11.19
N LEU A 170 -8.08 -4.65 -11.90
CA LEU A 170 -6.68 -4.96 -11.58
C LEU A 170 -5.82 -3.70 -11.44
N LYS A 171 -5.94 -2.74 -12.35
CA LYS A 171 -5.21 -1.48 -12.26
C LYS A 171 -5.59 -0.67 -11.01
N ARG A 172 -6.88 -0.67 -10.64
CA ARG A 172 -7.33 -0.01 -9.40
C ARG A 172 -6.74 -0.70 -8.16
N THR A 173 -6.86 -2.02 -8.06
CA THR A 173 -6.33 -2.81 -6.93
C THR A 173 -4.81 -2.62 -6.81
N LEU A 174 -4.09 -2.66 -7.94
CA LEU A 174 -2.64 -2.38 -8.00
C LEU A 174 -2.30 -0.98 -7.51
N GLY A 175 -3.08 0.03 -7.88
CA GLY A 175 -2.90 1.39 -7.39
C GLY A 175 -3.07 1.50 -5.87
N TYR A 176 -4.09 0.86 -5.32
CA TYR A 176 -4.35 0.85 -3.86
C TYR A 176 -3.27 0.07 -3.10
N LEU A 177 -2.92 -1.13 -3.57
CA LEU A 177 -1.81 -1.90 -2.98
C LEU A 177 -0.50 -1.11 -3.03
N SER A 178 -0.20 -0.47 -4.17
CA SER A 178 0.98 0.39 -4.34
C SER A 178 1.03 1.50 -3.29
N HIS A 179 -0.10 2.12 -3.00
CA HIS A 179 -0.19 3.16 -1.98
C HIS A 179 0.20 2.62 -0.60
N PHE A 180 -0.50 1.59 -0.13
CA PHE A 180 -0.29 1.06 1.23
C PHE A 180 1.09 0.41 1.41
N VAL A 181 1.63 -0.23 0.37
CA VAL A 181 3.00 -0.75 0.42
C VAL A 181 4.01 0.39 0.46
N ALA A 182 3.78 1.48 -0.27
CA ALA A 182 4.63 2.66 -0.17
C ALA A 182 4.59 3.28 1.24
N ASP A 183 3.40 3.41 1.85
CA ASP A 183 3.24 3.83 3.24
C ASP A 183 4.03 2.93 4.19
N GLY A 184 3.96 1.61 3.98
CA GLY A 184 4.70 0.63 4.76
C GLY A 184 6.22 0.75 4.66
N SER A 185 6.78 1.45 3.66
CA SER A 185 8.22 1.72 3.55
C SER A 185 8.64 3.03 4.22
N GLN A 186 7.68 3.87 4.58
CA GLN A 186 7.92 5.19 5.15
C GLN A 186 7.97 5.09 6.68
N PRO A 187 9.13 5.36 7.32
CA PRO A 187 9.27 5.15 8.75
C PRO A 187 8.24 5.90 9.61
N LEU A 188 7.84 7.10 9.20
CA LEU A 188 6.86 7.89 9.95
C LEU A 188 5.42 7.37 9.84
N HIS A 189 5.14 6.34 9.05
CA HIS A 189 3.84 5.65 8.99
C HIS A 189 3.75 4.41 9.88
N VAL A 190 4.85 4.03 10.54
CA VAL A 190 4.89 2.77 11.31
C VAL A 190 5.30 2.98 12.76
N SER A 191 5.18 4.22 13.29
CA SER A 191 5.63 4.54 14.64
C SER A 191 4.82 5.64 15.30
N VAL A 192 4.71 5.58 16.63
CA VAL A 192 4.19 6.69 17.47
C VAL A 192 5.00 7.99 17.32
N HIS A 193 6.21 7.91 16.80
CA HIS A 193 7.09 9.06 16.50
C HIS A 193 6.84 9.63 15.10
N TYR A 194 5.62 9.56 14.62
CA TYR A 194 5.27 9.87 13.22
C TYR A 194 5.45 11.33 12.81
N ASN A 195 5.43 12.29 13.73
CA ASN A 195 5.50 13.72 13.36
C ASN A 195 6.20 14.58 14.42
N GLY A 196 7.45 14.31 14.65
CA GLY A 196 8.26 14.72 15.80
C GLY A 196 8.30 13.59 16.83
N TRP A 197 9.31 13.58 17.71
CA TRP A 197 9.48 12.49 18.69
C TRP A 197 8.30 12.35 19.66
N GLY A 198 7.52 13.41 19.82
CA GLY A 198 6.34 13.44 20.69
C GLY A 198 6.68 13.50 22.19
N ASP A 199 5.70 13.14 23.02
CA ASP A 199 5.80 13.17 24.49
C ASP A 199 6.37 11.83 25.06
N TYR A 200 7.23 11.16 24.29
CA TYR A 200 7.89 9.92 24.67
C TYR A 200 9.29 10.19 25.25
N PRO A 201 9.90 9.25 26.02
CA PRO A 201 11.28 9.39 26.46
C PRO A 201 12.22 9.71 25.29
N ASN A 202 12.99 10.78 25.41
CA ASN A 202 13.86 11.26 24.34
C ASN A 202 15.30 11.50 24.81
N PRO A 203 16.01 10.43 25.25
CA PRO A 203 17.36 10.55 25.78
C PRO A 203 18.37 11.02 24.71
N LYS A 204 18.09 10.81 23.43
CA LYS A 204 18.95 11.21 22.32
C LYS A 204 18.67 12.67 21.87
N GLY A 205 17.63 13.32 22.39
CA GLY A 205 17.29 14.71 22.09
C GLY A 205 16.91 14.90 20.61
N TYR A 206 16.09 14.00 20.07
CA TYR A 206 15.52 14.13 18.74
C TYR A 206 14.49 15.26 18.68
N THR A 207 14.25 15.81 17.51
CA THR A 207 13.31 16.92 17.33
C THR A 207 11.89 16.56 17.71
N THR A 208 11.17 17.49 18.33
CA THR A 208 9.71 17.43 18.53
C THR A 208 8.96 18.26 17.50
N ALA A 209 9.68 18.92 16.58
CA ALA A 209 9.06 19.64 15.46
C ALA A 209 8.42 18.68 14.46
N ARG A 210 7.46 19.20 13.72
CA ARG A 210 6.78 18.43 12.67
C ARG A 210 7.73 18.15 11.51
N ILE A 211 8.10 16.87 11.29
CA ILE A 211 8.99 16.46 10.21
C ILE A 211 8.30 15.64 9.13
N HIS A 212 7.10 15.12 9.37
CA HIS A 212 6.40 14.20 8.48
C HIS A 212 6.20 14.82 7.09
N GLY A 213 5.35 15.84 6.98
CA GLY A 213 5.08 16.52 5.71
C GLY A 213 6.33 17.05 5.00
N PRO A 214 7.25 17.78 5.70
CA PRO A 214 8.53 18.18 5.11
C PRO A 214 9.36 17.05 4.52
N PHE A 215 9.48 15.91 5.19
CA PHE A 215 10.24 14.77 4.70
C PHE A 215 9.58 14.11 3.48
N GLU A 216 8.32 13.72 3.62
CA GLU A 216 7.64 12.92 2.59
C GLU A 216 7.22 13.72 1.35
N SER A 217 6.83 14.98 1.53
CA SER A 217 6.31 15.78 0.43
C SER A 217 7.37 16.69 -0.17
N GLU A 218 7.98 17.56 0.64
CA GLU A 218 8.88 18.59 0.13
C GLU A 218 10.25 18.02 -0.23
N PHE A 219 10.89 17.32 0.72
CA PHE A 219 12.22 16.74 0.53
C PHE A 219 12.21 15.64 -0.53
N THR A 220 11.27 14.70 -0.44
CA THR A 220 11.15 13.60 -1.40
C THR A 220 10.87 14.08 -2.81
N ARG A 221 9.93 15.01 -2.99
CA ARG A 221 9.63 15.58 -4.32
C ARG A 221 10.83 16.30 -4.94
N ALA A 222 11.64 16.95 -4.14
CA ALA A 222 12.79 17.70 -4.62
C ALA A 222 13.98 16.80 -4.97
N ASN A 223 14.15 15.67 -4.32
CA ASN A 223 15.38 14.92 -4.30
C ASN A 223 15.30 13.46 -4.80
N VAL A 224 14.14 12.79 -4.66
CA VAL A 224 14.01 11.38 -5.08
C VAL A 224 13.52 11.31 -6.53
N THR A 225 14.29 10.61 -7.36
CA THR A 225 13.99 10.45 -8.79
C THR A 225 13.72 9.00 -9.14
N LEU A 226 12.86 8.75 -10.16
CA LEU A 226 12.58 7.41 -10.63
C LEU A 226 13.84 6.62 -11.02
N PRO A 227 14.82 7.17 -11.79
CA PRO A 227 16.06 6.46 -12.09
C PRO A 227 16.89 6.11 -10.85
N GLY A 228 16.98 7.04 -9.87
CA GLY A 228 17.70 6.81 -8.62
C GLY A 228 17.06 5.71 -7.78
N LEU A 229 15.73 5.73 -7.66
CA LEU A 229 14.96 4.69 -6.98
C LEU A 229 15.16 3.33 -7.64
N LYS A 230 15.00 3.23 -8.95
CA LYS A 230 15.19 1.96 -9.71
C LYS A 230 16.58 1.36 -9.53
N ALA A 231 17.62 2.20 -9.45
CA ALA A 231 18.99 1.76 -9.24
C ALA A 231 19.22 1.13 -7.86
N GLN A 232 18.35 1.39 -6.88
CA GLN A 232 18.42 0.85 -5.52
C GLN A 232 17.41 -0.27 -5.22
N MET A 233 16.56 -0.62 -6.18
CA MET A 233 15.64 -1.75 -6.02
C MET A 233 16.40 -3.05 -5.83
N ARG A 234 15.91 -3.87 -4.88
CA ARG A 234 16.45 -5.22 -4.64
C ARG A 234 16.08 -6.17 -5.80
N PRO A 235 16.84 -7.25 -6.02
CA PRO A 235 16.39 -8.37 -6.82
C PRO A 235 15.06 -8.95 -6.28
N PHE A 236 14.32 -9.68 -7.13
CA PHE A 236 13.10 -10.37 -6.69
C PHE A 236 13.41 -11.34 -5.56
N GLU A 237 12.60 -11.31 -4.51
CA GLU A 237 12.72 -12.19 -3.36
C GLU A 237 11.34 -12.73 -2.97
N SER A 238 11.18 -14.06 -3.08
CA SER A 238 9.99 -14.73 -2.56
C SER A 238 10.22 -15.12 -1.11
N CYS A 239 9.28 -14.75 -0.26
CA CYS A 239 9.31 -15.15 1.14
C CYS A 239 8.99 -16.64 1.31
N GLY A 240 8.11 -17.20 0.48
CA GLY A 240 7.56 -18.55 0.68
C GLY A 240 6.74 -18.66 1.97
N CYS A 241 6.30 -17.55 2.51
CA CYS A 241 5.52 -17.41 3.73
C CYS A 241 4.14 -16.79 3.43
N PRO A 242 3.15 -16.90 4.35
CA PRO A 242 1.89 -16.17 4.22
C PRO A 242 2.11 -14.66 4.12
N VAL A 243 1.24 -13.97 3.35
CA VAL A 243 1.34 -12.51 3.16
C VAL A 243 1.26 -11.74 4.49
N GLU A 244 0.54 -12.26 5.47
CA GLU A 244 0.45 -11.68 6.82
C GLU A 244 1.82 -11.66 7.53
N GLU A 245 2.59 -12.73 7.43
CA GLU A 245 3.94 -12.81 8.00
C GLU A 245 4.90 -11.87 7.26
N ARG A 246 4.87 -11.90 5.93
CA ARG A 246 5.66 -11.00 5.08
C ARG A 246 5.39 -9.53 5.40
N THR A 247 4.12 -9.17 5.57
CA THR A 247 3.71 -7.80 5.90
C THR A 247 4.23 -7.36 7.26
N VAL A 248 4.18 -8.25 8.26
CA VAL A 248 4.75 -7.96 9.59
C VAL A 248 6.25 -7.71 9.51
N ASP A 249 7.01 -8.56 8.85
CA ASP A 249 8.46 -8.42 8.72
C ASP A 249 8.84 -7.15 7.95
N TYR A 250 8.08 -6.82 6.90
CA TYR A 250 8.25 -5.60 6.13
C TYR A 250 8.06 -4.34 6.99
N ILE A 251 6.97 -4.27 7.74
CA ILE A 251 6.67 -3.13 8.63
C ILE A 251 7.71 -3.03 9.75
N LEU A 252 8.11 -4.15 10.37
CA LEU A 252 9.15 -4.15 11.41
C LEU A 252 10.51 -3.70 10.88
N THR A 253 10.89 -4.11 9.67
CA THR A 253 12.11 -3.64 9.00
C THR A 253 12.07 -2.12 8.79
N THR A 254 10.91 -1.58 8.45
CA THR A 254 10.72 -0.13 8.30
C THR A 254 10.72 0.59 9.65
N PHE A 255 10.12 0.00 10.69
CA PHE A 255 10.14 0.53 12.05
C PHE A 255 11.57 0.74 12.57
N GLU A 256 12.50 -0.15 12.25
CA GLU A 256 13.91 0.00 12.61
C GLU A 256 14.60 1.21 11.98
N GLN A 257 13.96 1.86 10.98
CA GLN A 257 14.50 3.05 10.33
C GLN A 257 14.04 4.36 10.99
N ILE A 258 13.23 4.32 12.05
CA ILE A 258 12.79 5.51 12.79
C ILE A 258 13.97 6.24 13.42
N GLU A 259 14.75 5.56 14.22
CA GLU A 259 15.93 6.19 14.87
C GLU A 259 16.98 6.69 13.86
N PRO A 260 17.34 5.94 12.80
CA PRO A 260 18.17 6.45 11.73
C PRO A 260 17.64 7.73 11.09
N LEU A 261 16.32 7.82 10.82
CA LEU A 261 15.70 9.02 10.26
C LEU A 261 15.85 10.23 11.21
N TYR A 262 15.54 10.06 12.49
CA TYR A 262 15.66 11.14 13.46
C TYR A 262 17.12 11.53 13.74
N ALA A 263 18.04 10.59 13.71
CA ALA A 263 19.47 10.87 13.81
C ALA A 263 19.97 11.66 12.58
N LEU A 264 19.47 11.33 11.41
CA LEU A 264 19.76 12.02 10.15
C LEU A 264 19.20 13.44 10.17
N GLU A 265 17.95 13.63 10.59
CA GLU A 265 17.34 14.95 10.77
C GLU A 265 18.16 15.82 11.73
N LYS A 266 18.48 15.31 12.91
CA LYS A 266 19.30 15.99 13.94
C LYS A 266 20.67 16.42 13.41
N ALA A 267 21.23 15.67 12.47
CA ALA A 267 22.50 15.98 11.82
C ALA A 267 22.39 16.94 10.61
N GLY A 268 21.18 17.50 10.36
CA GLY A 268 20.90 18.38 9.23
C GLY A 268 20.76 17.66 7.89
N GLY A 269 20.63 16.33 7.91
CA GLY A 269 20.60 15.51 6.70
C GLY A 269 19.28 15.63 5.89
N LEU A 270 18.27 16.30 6.42
CA LEU A 270 17.02 16.59 5.69
C LEU A 270 16.98 18.04 5.16
N GLU A 271 18.07 18.76 5.24
CA GLU A 271 18.19 20.13 4.70
C GLU A 271 18.56 20.11 3.23
N ALA A 272 17.81 20.87 2.41
CA ALA A 272 18.04 21.00 0.95
C ALA A 272 18.24 19.65 0.23
N ALA A 273 19.40 19.44 -0.39
CA ALA A 273 19.77 18.21 -1.12
C ALA A 273 20.96 17.50 -0.44
N ASP A 274 20.94 17.40 0.90
CA ASP A 274 22.00 16.67 1.60
C ASP A 274 22.07 15.22 1.09
N PRO A 275 23.23 14.75 0.62
CA PRO A 275 23.34 13.43 -0.02
C PRO A 275 22.97 12.27 0.91
N ARG A 276 23.10 12.42 2.23
CA ARG A 276 22.71 11.40 3.21
C ARG A 276 21.19 11.25 3.26
N GLY A 277 20.48 12.38 3.27
CA GLY A 277 18.99 12.39 3.24
C GLY A 277 18.46 11.89 1.91
N VAL A 278 19.07 12.31 0.79
CA VAL A 278 18.71 11.84 -0.55
C VAL A 278 18.88 10.31 -0.64
N ALA A 279 20.02 9.80 -0.15
CA ALA A 279 20.26 8.35 -0.14
C ALA A 279 19.25 7.60 0.71
N PHE A 280 18.94 8.09 1.93
CA PHE A 280 17.96 7.48 2.82
C PHE A 280 16.55 7.47 2.21
N ALA A 281 16.06 8.61 1.73
CA ALA A 281 14.72 8.70 1.14
C ALA A 281 14.59 7.84 -0.13
N THR A 282 15.64 7.81 -0.97
CA THR A 282 15.66 6.98 -2.19
C THR A 282 15.66 5.49 -1.84
N GLU A 283 16.42 5.08 -0.84
CA GLU A 283 16.48 3.69 -0.37
C GLU A 283 15.13 3.24 0.19
N ARG A 284 14.46 4.08 1.01
CA ARG A 284 13.12 3.75 1.51
C ARG A 284 12.08 3.62 0.42
N ALA A 285 12.07 4.54 -0.55
CA ALA A 285 11.19 4.43 -1.71
C ALA A 285 11.49 3.19 -2.57
N ALA A 286 12.77 2.83 -2.73
CA ALA A 286 13.19 1.62 -3.44
C ALA A 286 12.79 0.34 -2.70
N ALA A 287 12.82 0.35 -1.37
CA ALA A 287 12.31 -0.76 -0.55
C ALA A 287 10.81 -0.99 -0.80
N GLY A 288 10.00 0.11 -0.82
CA GLY A 288 8.59 0.02 -1.15
C GLY A 288 8.32 -0.51 -2.57
N ALA A 289 9.06 -0.02 -3.56
CA ALA A 289 8.91 -0.49 -4.94
C ALA A 289 9.33 -1.97 -5.12
N SER A 290 10.37 -2.41 -4.41
CA SER A 290 10.81 -3.81 -4.42
C SER A 290 9.76 -4.73 -3.80
N GLU A 291 9.23 -4.34 -2.63
CA GLU A 291 8.18 -5.10 -1.95
C GLU A 291 6.91 -5.19 -2.79
N LEU A 292 6.47 -4.07 -3.37
CA LEU A 292 5.30 -4.05 -4.24
C LEU A 292 5.47 -4.98 -5.45
N ARG A 293 6.62 -4.93 -6.14
CA ARG A 293 6.92 -5.85 -7.26
C ARG A 293 6.82 -7.30 -6.80
N ASP A 294 7.39 -7.63 -5.65
CA ASP A 294 7.44 -8.99 -5.13
C ASP A 294 6.04 -9.51 -4.80
N LEU A 295 5.23 -8.68 -4.12
CA LEU A 295 3.83 -8.99 -3.81
C LEU A 295 2.98 -9.19 -5.09
N ILE A 296 3.18 -8.38 -6.14
CA ILE A 296 2.47 -8.57 -7.41
C ILE A 296 2.81 -9.92 -8.04
N VAL A 297 4.08 -10.31 -8.03
CA VAL A 297 4.53 -11.59 -8.58
C VAL A 297 3.98 -12.77 -7.76
N GLU A 298 4.00 -12.68 -6.44
CA GLU A 298 3.45 -13.71 -5.56
C GLU A 298 1.93 -13.83 -5.73
N ALA A 299 1.18 -12.73 -5.74
CA ALA A 299 -0.26 -12.75 -5.99
C ALA A 299 -0.61 -13.38 -7.36
N TRP A 300 0.20 -13.10 -8.39
CA TRP A 300 0.05 -13.75 -9.68
C TRP A 300 0.26 -15.27 -9.61
N ARG A 301 1.26 -15.74 -8.87
CA ARG A 301 1.53 -17.18 -8.69
C ARG A 301 0.44 -17.85 -7.89
N ASP A 302 0.05 -17.27 -6.75
CA ASP A 302 -0.98 -17.79 -5.85
C ASP A 302 -2.36 -17.87 -6.54
N SER A 303 -2.64 -16.97 -7.48
CA SER A 303 -3.89 -16.95 -8.22
C SER A 303 -4.15 -18.24 -9.03
N ALA A 304 -3.11 -19.00 -9.36
CA ALA A 304 -3.26 -20.25 -10.12
C ALA A 304 -3.98 -21.36 -9.34
N ASP A 305 -3.85 -21.35 -8.01
CA ASP A 305 -4.48 -22.34 -7.12
C ASP A 305 -5.84 -21.89 -6.59
N SER A 306 -6.29 -20.70 -7.00
CA SER A 306 -7.53 -20.08 -6.55
C SER A 306 -8.78 -20.72 -7.19
N GLN A 307 -9.94 -20.36 -6.62
CA GLN A 307 -11.26 -20.68 -7.17
C GLN A 307 -12.03 -19.37 -7.39
N VAL A 308 -12.88 -19.33 -8.41
CA VAL A 308 -13.70 -18.16 -8.77
C VAL A 308 -15.16 -18.53 -8.99
N GLY A 309 -16.04 -17.54 -8.86
CA GLY A 309 -17.46 -17.65 -9.13
C GLY A 309 -18.28 -18.04 -7.89
N TRP A 310 -19.60 -17.83 -8.01
CA TRP A 310 -20.56 -18.14 -6.93
C TRP A 310 -20.68 -19.65 -6.68
N LYS A 311 -20.61 -20.46 -7.76
CA LYS A 311 -20.37 -21.90 -7.70
C LYS A 311 -18.89 -22.11 -8.03
N PRO A 312 -18.02 -22.23 -7.01
CA PRO A 312 -16.59 -22.13 -7.24
C PRO A 312 -16.05 -23.11 -8.26
N VAL A 313 -15.33 -22.60 -9.26
CA VAL A 313 -14.56 -23.39 -10.21
C VAL A 313 -13.06 -23.13 -10.01
N LYS A 314 -12.25 -24.18 -10.11
CA LYS A 314 -10.79 -24.03 -9.98
C LYS A 314 -10.21 -23.36 -11.22
N VAL A 315 -9.31 -22.40 -11.02
CA VAL A 315 -8.57 -21.75 -12.10
C VAL A 315 -7.89 -22.78 -12.99
N SER A 316 -7.18 -23.73 -12.42
CA SER A 316 -6.45 -24.78 -13.15
C SER A 316 -7.35 -25.70 -14.00
N ASP A 317 -8.62 -25.90 -13.63
CA ASP A 317 -9.57 -26.70 -14.42
C ASP A 317 -10.04 -25.93 -15.66
N VAL A 318 -10.25 -24.62 -15.52
CA VAL A 318 -10.63 -23.75 -16.64
C VAL A 318 -9.45 -23.55 -17.60
N GLU A 319 -8.26 -23.28 -17.08
CA GLU A 319 -7.05 -23.14 -17.90
C GLU A 319 -6.75 -24.40 -18.73
N ALA A 320 -7.03 -25.58 -18.17
CA ALA A 320 -6.90 -26.87 -18.87
C ALA A 320 -8.08 -27.19 -19.80
N GLY A 321 -9.09 -26.32 -19.90
CA GLY A 321 -10.28 -26.54 -20.72
C GLY A 321 -11.21 -27.66 -20.23
N ARG A 322 -11.09 -28.10 -19.00
CA ARG A 322 -11.93 -29.18 -18.40
C ARG A 322 -13.30 -28.67 -17.95
N VAL A 323 -13.42 -27.40 -17.63
CA VAL A 323 -14.65 -26.78 -17.14
C VAL A 323 -14.94 -25.51 -17.93
N ASP A 324 -16.19 -25.35 -18.40
CA ASP A 324 -16.69 -24.08 -18.89
C ASP A 324 -17.18 -23.23 -17.69
N PRO A 325 -16.57 -22.07 -17.39
CA PRO A 325 -16.94 -21.29 -16.24
C PRO A 325 -18.14 -20.38 -16.47
N PHE A 326 -18.81 -20.44 -17.64
CA PHE A 326 -19.84 -19.47 -18.01
C PHE A 326 -20.96 -19.36 -16.99
N ASP A 327 -21.52 -20.50 -16.56
CA ASP A 327 -22.62 -20.50 -15.60
C ASP A 327 -22.16 -20.06 -14.17
N ALA A 328 -20.88 -20.29 -13.83
CA ALA A 328 -20.31 -19.85 -12.56
C ALA A 328 -20.04 -18.34 -12.51
N LEU A 329 -19.73 -17.71 -13.65
CA LEU A 329 -19.37 -16.31 -13.77
C LEU A 329 -20.54 -15.42 -14.16
N TYR A 330 -21.36 -15.90 -15.11
CA TYR A 330 -22.47 -15.11 -15.66
C TYR A 330 -23.65 -15.04 -14.67
N SER A 331 -23.75 -16.02 -13.76
CA SER A 331 -24.79 -16.12 -12.73
C SER A 331 -26.20 -15.93 -13.28
N VAL A 332 -26.86 -17.02 -13.58
CA VAL A 332 -28.31 -17.00 -13.81
C VAL A 332 -28.97 -17.28 -12.47
N ASP A 333 -29.56 -16.26 -11.88
CA ASP A 333 -30.41 -16.40 -10.70
C ASP A 333 -31.67 -17.18 -11.06
#